data_4b61d11e4af18686b7e779f4d1e03ad9
#
_entry.id   4b61d11e4af18686b7e779f4d1e03ad9
#
_cell.length_a   1.000
_cell.length_b   1.000
_cell.length_c   1.000
_cell.angle_alpha   90.00
_cell.angle_beta   90.00
_cell.angle_gamma   90.00
#
_symmetry.space_group_name_H-M   'P 1'
#
loop_
_entity.id
_entity.type
_entity.pdbx_description
1 polymer ?
#
loop_
_entity_poly.entity_id
_entity_poly.type
_entity_poly.pdbx_seq_one_letter_code
_entity_poly.pdbx_strand_id
1 'polypeptide(L)'
;RAHTGKNKVIRLQGHFHGWHDHMTSGFNSHHDGTPTRGVLPSVAESVILVPPNDIDCIHERMSSDSDIAALILEPTGSTFGMVPLVDGYLSALRELTERYGVLLIFDEVVTGFRVAKGGAQAHYGVMPDLTTLAKILAGGLPGAAVVGSREILAALDFDAMVAAGEEKIQHQGTFNAYPISAVAGSTALSIIEASDVNERANASGAFLRQGMNQVLHRMRIPWVAYGEFSVVHLFTNPDNRVIDPSSFDPLKIPWQELKRNSSHAVTKLRLAMLANGVEFNGFPGGTISGAHSEADLIFTIEAFEESLNMLQSENEI
;
A
#
# COMPACT_ATOMS: atom_id res chain seq x y z
N ARG A 1 17.51 9.07 9.37
CA ARG A 1 18.85 8.85 9.94
C ARG A 1 19.57 10.16 10.24
N ALA A 2 19.60 11.10 9.31
CA ALA A 2 20.25 12.40 9.52
C ALA A 2 19.69 13.14 10.73
N HIS A 3 18.36 13.16 10.92
CA HIS A 3 17.71 13.83 12.03
C HIS A 3 17.97 13.13 13.38
N THR A 4 17.91 11.81 13.43
CA THR A 4 18.01 11.06 14.69
C THR A 4 19.43 10.65 15.07
N GLY A 5 20.38 10.67 14.13
CA GLY A 5 21.72 10.10 14.29
C GLY A 5 21.76 8.58 14.42
N LYS A 6 20.62 7.89 14.24
CA LYS A 6 20.46 6.44 14.37
C LYS A 6 20.48 5.75 12.99
N ASN A 7 20.73 4.43 12.95
CA ASN A 7 21.04 3.72 11.70
C ASN A 7 19.92 2.81 11.19
N LYS A 8 19.12 2.21 12.07
CA LYS A 8 18.20 1.13 11.70
C LYS A 8 16.80 1.64 11.38
N VAL A 9 16.12 0.91 10.49
CA VAL A 9 14.72 1.19 10.13
C VAL A 9 13.89 -0.08 10.30
N ILE A 10 12.78 0.02 11.02
CA ILE A 10 11.76 -1.03 11.09
C ILE A 10 10.83 -0.91 9.88
N ARG A 11 10.51 -2.06 9.27
CA ARG A 11 9.45 -2.19 8.26
C ARG A 11 8.64 -3.45 8.51
N LEU A 12 7.38 -3.42 8.04
CA LEU A 12 6.51 -4.58 8.15
C LEU A 12 6.77 -5.56 6.99
N GLN A 13 6.77 -6.85 7.29
CA GLN A 13 6.79 -7.90 6.29
C GLN A 13 5.59 -7.77 5.35
N GLY A 14 5.81 -8.01 4.07
CA GLY A 14 4.79 -7.89 3.05
C GLY A 14 4.54 -6.48 2.52
N HIS A 15 4.99 -5.41 3.19
CA HIS A 15 4.85 -4.03 2.72
C HIS A 15 5.85 -3.68 1.62
N PHE A 16 5.44 -2.83 0.67
CA PHE A 16 6.24 -2.40 -0.46
C PHE A 16 6.62 -0.93 -0.35
N HIS A 17 7.94 -0.65 -0.36
CA HIS A 17 8.48 0.71 -0.27
C HIS A 17 9.51 1.00 -1.37
N GLY A 18 9.32 0.43 -2.55
CA GLY A 18 10.24 0.57 -3.69
C GLY A 18 11.29 -0.54 -3.74
N TRP A 19 12.25 -0.37 -4.65
CA TRP A 19 13.30 -1.36 -4.95
C TRP A 19 14.70 -0.95 -4.46
N HIS A 20 14.76 0.09 -3.65
CA HIS A 20 15.98 0.53 -2.99
C HIS A 20 16.53 -0.58 -2.10
N ASP A 21 17.85 -0.72 -2.00
CA ASP A 21 18.53 -1.82 -1.31
C ASP A 21 18.00 -2.11 0.10
N HIS A 22 17.68 -1.08 0.88
CA HIS A 22 17.08 -1.23 2.21
C HIS A 22 15.61 -1.69 2.19
N MET A 23 14.96 -1.71 1.00
CA MET A 23 13.53 -1.94 0.88
C MET A 23 13.17 -3.20 0.07
N THR A 24 14.15 -3.91 -0.49
CA THR A 24 13.90 -5.07 -1.36
C THR A 24 13.54 -6.34 -0.62
N SER A 25 14.13 -6.60 0.56
CA SER A 25 13.80 -7.76 1.38
C SER A 25 12.44 -7.61 2.05
N GLY A 26 11.73 -8.72 2.29
CA GLY A 26 10.52 -8.75 3.11
C GLY A 26 9.23 -8.36 2.41
N PHE A 27 9.21 -8.10 1.10
CA PHE A 27 7.97 -7.85 0.36
C PHE A 27 7.32 -9.17 -0.14
N ASN A 28 7.98 -9.87 -1.06
CA ASN A 28 7.51 -11.16 -1.59
C ASN A 28 8.36 -12.34 -1.13
N SER A 29 9.56 -12.08 -0.61
CA SER A 29 10.54 -13.08 -0.18
C SER A 29 11.47 -12.47 0.86
N HIS A 30 12.39 -13.29 1.40
CA HIS A 30 13.36 -12.86 2.40
C HIS A 30 12.70 -12.20 3.63
N HIS A 31 11.59 -12.77 4.09
CA HIS A 31 10.87 -12.30 5.29
C HIS A 31 11.67 -12.50 6.58
N ASP A 32 12.72 -13.30 6.53
CA ASP A 32 13.70 -13.51 7.60
C ASP A 32 14.75 -12.38 7.70
N GLY A 33 14.71 -11.40 6.80
CA GLY A 33 15.65 -10.27 6.77
C GLY A 33 16.97 -10.56 6.03
N THR A 34 17.13 -11.75 5.45
CA THR A 34 18.30 -12.05 4.61
C THR A 34 18.33 -11.12 3.38
N PRO A 35 19.52 -10.70 2.92
CA PRO A 35 19.62 -9.81 1.77
C PRO A 35 19.12 -10.48 0.49
N THR A 36 18.39 -9.73 -0.34
CA THR A 36 18.09 -10.15 -1.69
C THR A 36 19.34 -10.13 -2.57
N ARG A 37 19.29 -10.85 -3.70
CA ARG A 37 20.45 -10.94 -4.61
C ARG A 37 20.93 -9.54 -5.03
N GLY A 38 22.18 -9.25 -4.78
CA GLY A 38 22.84 -7.99 -5.13
C GLY A 38 22.86 -6.95 -4.01
N VAL A 39 22.13 -7.17 -2.93
CA VAL A 39 22.15 -6.30 -1.74
C VAL A 39 23.28 -6.73 -0.80
N LEU A 40 24.03 -5.75 -0.31
CA LEU A 40 25.10 -6.00 0.66
C LEU A 40 24.53 -6.46 2.02
N PRO A 41 25.16 -7.43 2.70
CA PRO A 41 24.74 -7.86 4.05
C PRO A 41 24.64 -6.69 5.04
N SER A 42 25.60 -5.75 5.01
CA SER A 42 25.58 -4.56 5.89
C SER A 42 24.37 -3.65 5.68
N VAL A 43 23.81 -3.62 4.47
CA VAL A 43 22.56 -2.88 4.21
C VAL A 43 21.38 -3.63 4.84
N ALA A 44 21.29 -4.95 4.66
CA ALA A 44 20.23 -5.75 5.26
C ALA A 44 20.24 -5.69 6.80
N GLU A 45 21.43 -5.67 7.43
CA GLU A 45 21.60 -5.53 8.89
C GLU A 45 21.02 -4.22 9.45
N SER A 46 20.88 -3.18 8.62
CA SER A 46 20.26 -1.91 9.02
C SER A 46 18.73 -1.90 8.88
N VAL A 47 18.12 -3.03 8.49
CA VAL A 47 16.67 -3.15 8.30
C VAL A 47 16.13 -4.23 9.24
N ILE A 48 15.14 -3.86 10.04
CA ILE A 48 14.45 -4.78 10.95
C ILE A 48 13.09 -5.11 10.35
N LEU A 49 12.87 -6.37 9.98
CA LEU A 49 11.57 -6.84 9.50
C LEU A 49 10.75 -7.39 10.67
N VAL A 50 9.50 -6.94 10.76
CA VAL A 50 8.55 -7.39 11.77
C VAL A 50 7.26 -7.86 11.10
N PRO A 51 6.54 -8.85 11.67
CA PRO A 51 5.24 -9.26 11.13
C PRO A 51 4.23 -8.10 11.14
N PRO A 52 3.30 -8.03 10.17
CA PRO A 52 2.19 -7.08 10.24
C PRO A 52 1.28 -7.41 11.44
N ASN A 53 0.69 -6.37 12.03
CA ASN A 53 -0.23 -6.48 13.18
C ASN A 53 0.39 -7.04 14.48
N ASP A 54 1.71 -7.11 14.59
CA ASP A 54 2.42 -7.56 15.79
C ASP A 54 3.04 -6.36 16.54
N ILE A 55 2.22 -5.70 17.35
CA ILE A 55 2.63 -4.52 18.11
C ILE A 55 3.63 -4.87 19.21
N ASP A 56 3.52 -6.08 19.78
CA ASP A 56 4.40 -6.55 20.85
C ASP A 56 5.82 -6.80 20.32
N CYS A 57 5.95 -7.38 19.12
CA CYS A 57 7.24 -7.52 18.45
C CYS A 57 7.90 -6.16 18.21
N ILE A 58 7.14 -5.15 17.78
CA ILE A 58 7.67 -3.80 17.56
C ILE A 58 8.11 -3.17 18.88
N HIS A 59 7.32 -3.32 19.95
CA HIS A 59 7.66 -2.84 21.29
C HIS A 59 8.95 -3.50 21.80
N GLU A 60 9.10 -4.81 21.66
CA GLU A 60 10.31 -5.55 22.03
C GLU A 60 11.54 -5.00 21.27
N ARG A 61 11.43 -4.82 19.95
CA ARG A 61 12.52 -4.27 19.13
C ARG A 61 12.93 -2.87 19.58
N MET A 62 11.96 -1.96 19.76
CA MET A 62 12.24 -0.57 20.16
C MET A 62 12.79 -0.47 21.58
N SER A 63 12.37 -1.37 22.49
CA SER A 63 12.87 -1.39 23.88
C SER A 63 14.29 -1.96 24.02
N SER A 64 14.66 -2.88 23.13
CA SER A 64 15.96 -3.57 23.18
C SER A 64 17.04 -2.93 22.30
N ASP A 65 16.68 -2.07 21.35
CA ASP A 65 17.60 -1.47 20.39
C ASP A 65 17.38 0.05 20.28
N SER A 66 18.28 0.83 20.86
CA SER A 66 18.24 2.30 20.81
C SER A 66 18.69 2.91 19.48
N ASP A 67 19.22 2.10 18.54
CA ASP A 67 19.74 2.56 17.24
C ASP A 67 18.65 2.58 16.13
N ILE A 68 17.37 2.50 16.50
CA ILE A 68 16.26 2.54 15.55
C ILE A 68 15.88 3.98 15.26
N ALA A 69 16.09 4.43 14.01
CA ALA A 69 15.80 5.77 13.52
C ALA A 69 14.32 5.98 13.21
N ALA A 70 13.70 5.00 12.54
CA ALA A 70 12.35 5.14 12.02
C ALA A 70 11.63 3.78 11.89
N LEU A 71 10.30 3.86 11.84
CA LEU A 71 9.41 2.80 11.38
C LEU A 71 8.64 3.30 10.16
N ILE A 72 8.64 2.52 9.07
CA ILE A 72 7.89 2.83 7.85
C ILE A 72 6.84 1.75 7.57
N LEU A 73 5.62 2.17 7.16
CA LEU A 73 4.55 1.26 6.77
C LEU A 73 3.59 1.90 5.78
N GLU A 74 2.86 1.06 5.02
CA GLU A 74 1.66 1.45 4.27
C GLU A 74 0.49 1.56 5.26
N PRO A 75 -0.16 2.73 5.43
CA PRO A 75 -1.10 2.95 6.54
C PRO A 75 -2.45 2.23 6.42
N THR A 76 -2.80 1.68 5.26
CA THR A 76 -3.96 0.78 5.09
C THR A 76 -3.59 -0.70 5.17
N GLY A 77 -2.31 -1.00 5.41
CA GLY A 77 -1.77 -2.34 5.31
C GLY A 77 -1.18 -2.66 3.94
N SER A 78 -0.49 -3.78 3.85
CA SER A 78 0.28 -4.18 2.67
C SER A 78 -0.54 -4.17 1.38
N THR A 79 0.05 -3.62 0.33
CA THR A 79 -0.54 -3.60 -1.02
C THR A 79 -1.94 -2.99 -1.02
N PHE A 80 -2.06 -1.81 -0.42
CA PHE A 80 -3.33 -1.07 -0.29
C PHE A 80 -4.42 -1.90 0.41
N GLY A 81 -4.10 -2.51 1.57
CA GLY A 81 -5.07 -3.25 2.38
C GLY A 81 -5.34 -4.69 1.91
N MET A 82 -4.51 -5.26 1.01
CA MET A 82 -4.57 -6.71 0.74
C MET A 82 -4.31 -7.51 2.02
N VAL A 83 -3.37 -7.05 2.83
CA VAL A 83 -3.19 -7.49 4.22
C VAL A 83 -3.55 -6.30 5.09
N PRO A 84 -4.78 -6.19 5.61
CA PRO A 84 -5.21 -5.03 6.37
C PRO A 84 -4.55 -4.96 7.74
N LEU A 85 -4.54 -3.76 8.31
CA LEU A 85 -4.12 -3.54 9.69
C LEU A 85 -5.33 -3.69 10.64
N VAL A 86 -5.07 -4.19 11.85
CA VAL A 86 -6.11 -4.26 12.88
C VAL A 86 -6.48 -2.85 13.37
N ASP A 87 -7.71 -2.68 13.80
CA ASP A 87 -8.19 -1.41 14.34
C ASP A 87 -7.31 -0.91 15.49
N GLY A 88 -7.02 0.39 15.49
CA GLY A 88 -6.18 1.01 16.51
C GLY A 88 -4.67 0.79 16.35
N TYR A 89 -4.22 -0.03 15.38
CA TYR A 89 -2.79 -0.34 15.19
C TYR A 89 -1.95 0.91 14.91
N LEU A 90 -2.43 1.81 14.04
CA LEU A 90 -1.71 3.05 13.72
C LEU A 90 -1.55 3.97 14.93
N SER A 91 -2.58 4.08 15.77
CA SER A 91 -2.52 4.86 17.01
C SER A 91 -1.53 4.26 18.01
N ALA A 92 -1.54 2.94 18.17
CA ALA A 92 -0.57 2.24 19.01
C ALA A 92 0.87 2.41 18.50
N LEU A 93 1.08 2.37 17.19
CA LEU A 93 2.39 2.66 16.58
C LEU A 93 2.84 4.10 16.86
N ARG A 94 1.93 5.09 16.76
CA ARG A 94 2.25 6.48 17.06
C ARG A 94 2.72 6.62 18.51
N GLU A 95 1.98 6.07 19.46
CA GLU A 95 2.34 6.08 20.88
C GLU A 95 3.71 5.43 21.17
N LEU A 96 3.97 4.28 20.53
CA LEU A 96 5.27 3.61 20.67
C LEU A 96 6.42 4.42 20.10
N THR A 97 6.25 4.92 18.87
CA THR A 97 7.30 5.69 18.20
C THR A 97 7.64 6.97 18.97
N GLU A 98 6.65 7.67 19.51
CA GLU A 98 6.88 8.84 20.40
C GLU A 98 7.64 8.44 21.68
N ARG A 99 7.21 7.37 22.33
CA ARG A 99 7.84 6.87 23.59
C ARG A 99 9.32 6.55 23.43
N TYR A 100 9.73 5.99 22.27
CA TYR A 100 11.10 5.55 22.02
C TYR A 100 11.93 6.55 21.18
N GLY A 101 11.37 7.71 20.80
CA GLY A 101 12.04 8.67 19.94
C GLY A 101 12.42 8.06 18.58
N VAL A 102 11.50 7.30 18.00
CA VAL A 102 11.57 6.68 16.67
C VAL A 102 10.63 7.45 15.75
N LEU A 103 11.05 7.80 14.54
CA LEU A 103 10.19 8.49 13.60
C LEU A 103 9.16 7.53 12.99
N LEU A 104 7.90 7.97 12.92
CA LEU A 104 6.84 7.26 12.19
C LEU A 104 6.76 7.79 10.77
N ILE A 105 6.89 6.91 9.79
CA ILE A 105 6.82 7.26 8.36
C ILE A 105 5.62 6.52 7.73
N PHE A 106 4.67 7.27 7.18
CA PHE A 106 3.61 6.70 6.37
C PHE A 106 4.02 6.68 4.89
N ASP A 107 4.04 5.49 4.30
CA ASP A 107 4.11 5.36 2.87
C ASP A 107 2.71 5.52 2.27
N GLU A 108 2.40 6.74 1.89
CA GLU A 108 1.15 7.11 1.23
C GLU A 108 1.32 7.24 -0.30
N VAL A 109 2.25 6.54 -0.87
CA VAL A 109 2.44 6.51 -2.33
C VAL A 109 1.18 6.03 -3.06
N VAL A 110 0.40 5.12 -2.44
CA VAL A 110 -0.91 4.67 -2.96
C VAL A 110 -2.07 5.38 -2.30
N THR A 111 -2.02 5.54 -0.98
CA THR A 111 -3.16 5.99 -0.15
C THR A 111 -3.32 7.51 -0.12
N GLY A 112 -2.25 8.26 -0.36
CA GLY A 112 -2.28 9.72 -0.42
C GLY A 112 -3.22 10.22 -1.52
N PHE A 113 -4.11 11.15 -1.17
CA PHE A 113 -5.15 11.70 -2.04
C PHE A 113 -6.11 10.65 -2.64
N ARG A 114 -6.03 9.39 -2.21
CA ARG A 114 -6.88 8.30 -2.67
C ARG A 114 -7.93 7.90 -1.63
N VAL A 115 -7.49 7.58 -0.43
CA VAL A 115 -8.37 7.15 0.67
C VAL A 115 -9.33 8.28 1.06
N ALA A 116 -8.78 9.46 1.21
CA ALA A 116 -9.47 10.72 1.46
C ALA A 116 -8.63 11.86 0.85
N LYS A 117 -9.13 13.09 0.83
CA LYS A 117 -8.40 14.29 0.37
C LYS A 117 -7.06 14.48 1.08
N GLY A 118 -7.01 14.21 2.38
CA GLY A 118 -5.78 14.27 3.19
C GLY A 118 -5.09 12.92 3.37
N GLY A 119 -5.39 11.92 2.52
CA GLY A 119 -4.78 10.59 2.59
C GLY A 119 -5.27 9.75 3.77
N ALA A 120 -4.56 8.66 4.03
CA ALA A 120 -4.87 7.75 5.14
C ALA A 120 -4.60 8.40 6.50
N GLN A 121 -3.60 9.27 6.63
CA GLN A 121 -3.34 10.01 7.87
C GLN A 121 -4.56 10.83 8.33
N ALA A 122 -5.25 11.49 7.40
CA ALA A 122 -6.47 12.25 7.71
C ALA A 122 -7.65 11.31 8.01
N HIS A 123 -7.77 10.20 7.30
CA HIS A 123 -8.84 9.23 7.51
C HIS A 123 -8.76 8.57 8.89
N TYR A 124 -7.58 8.12 9.28
CA TYR A 124 -7.37 7.44 10.57
C TYR A 124 -7.08 8.41 11.75
N GLY A 125 -6.89 9.71 11.47
CA GLY A 125 -6.59 10.70 12.49
C GLY A 125 -5.21 10.50 13.16
N VAL A 126 -4.27 9.87 12.47
CA VAL A 126 -2.91 9.63 12.98
C VAL A 126 -1.90 10.39 12.14
N MET A 127 -1.15 11.30 12.77
CA MET A 127 -0.15 12.13 12.10
C MET A 127 1.24 11.47 12.19
N PRO A 128 1.85 11.07 11.06
CA PRO A 128 3.24 10.61 11.04
C PRO A 128 4.23 11.79 11.11
N ASP A 129 5.49 11.49 11.37
CA ASP A 129 6.57 12.47 11.30
C ASP A 129 6.96 12.82 9.85
N LEU A 130 6.89 11.82 8.97
CA LEU A 130 7.13 11.93 7.53
C LEU A 130 6.08 11.14 6.75
N THR A 131 5.74 11.63 5.56
CA THR A 131 4.87 10.94 4.60
C THR A 131 5.55 10.92 3.23
N THR A 132 5.60 9.76 2.58
CA THR A 132 6.01 9.64 1.18
C THR A 132 4.79 9.65 0.27
N LEU A 133 4.83 10.44 -0.81
CA LEU A 133 3.74 10.67 -1.74
C LEU A 133 4.23 10.49 -3.18
N ALA A 134 3.38 9.93 -4.05
CA ALA A 134 3.61 9.83 -5.49
C ALA A 134 2.28 9.61 -6.23
N LYS A 135 2.29 8.99 -7.39
CA LYS A 135 1.11 8.60 -8.20
C LYS A 135 0.11 9.75 -8.39
N ILE A 136 -0.98 9.79 -7.62
CA ILE A 136 -2.02 10.84 -7.72
C ILE A 136 -1.41 12.24 -7.54
N LEU A 137 -0.42 12.38 -6.66
CA LEU A 137 0.29 13.66 -6.43
C LEU A 137 0.71 14.34 -7.72
N ALA A 138 1.19 13.59 -8.70
CA ALA A 138 1.75 14.14 -9.94
C ALA A 138 0.75 14.16 -11.13
N GLY A 139 -0.55 13.92 -10.89
CA GLY A 139 -1.59 14.04 -11.90
C GLY A 139 -1.43 13.09 -13.10
N GLY A 140 -0.86 11.88 -12.87
CA GLY A 140 -0.60 10.88 -13.91
C GLY A 140 0.77 10.97 -14.56
N LEU A 141 1.60 11.94 -14.19
CA LEU A 141 2.98 12.08 -14.64
C LEU A 141 3.99 11.58 -13.59
N PRO A 142 5.27 11.35 -13.95
CA PRO A 142 6.30 11.01 -12.97
C PRO A 142 6.50 12.13 -11.94
N GLY A 143 6.34 11.81 -10.67
CA GLY A 143 6.56 12.75 -9.57
C GLY A 143 6.36 12.08 -8.22
N ALA A 144 7.13 12.55 -7.24
CA ALA A 144 7.07 12.09 -5.87
C ALA A 144 7.46 13.22 -4.92
N ALA A 145 7.07 13.09 -3.65
CA ALA A 145 7.47 14.01 -2.60
C ALA A 145 7.65 13.28 -1.27
N VAL A 146 8.47 13.86 -0.41
CA VAL A 146 8.48 13.58 1.03
C VAL A 146 8.02 14.84 1.73
N VAL A 147 7.04 14.71 2.59
CA VAL A 147 6.49 15.79 3.40
C VAL A 147 6.54 15.43 4.88
N GLY A 148 6.55 16.42 5.77
CA GLY A 148 6.60 16.18 7.20
C GLY A 148 6.99 17.43 7.97
N SER A 149 7.50 17.27 9.19
CA SER A 149 7.86 18.38 10.04
C SER A 149 9.02 19.21 9.44
N ARG A 150 8.93 20.53 9.60
CA ARG A 150 9.97 21.47 9.16
C ARG A 150 11.34 21.13 9.78
N GLU A 151 11.33 20.69 11.03
CA GLU A 151 12.55 20.34 11.76
C GLU A 151 13.30 19.18 11.11
N ILE A 152 12.58 18.09 10.76
CA ILE A 152 13.18 16.92 10.10
C ILE A 152 13.65 17.28 8.69
N LEU A 153 12.83 18.03 7.95
CA LEU A 153 13.13 18.40 6.55
C LEU A 153 14.19 19.52 6.44
N ALA A 154 14.54 20.20 7.53
CA ALA A 154 15.62 21.18 7.55
C ALA A 154 16.97 20.59 7.10
N ALA A 155 17.19 19.29 7.30
CA ALA A 155 18.37 18.57 6.79
C ALA A 155 18.53 18.60 5.26
N LEU A 156 17.48 18.99 4.50
CA LEU A 156 17.52 19.23 3.05
C LEU A 156 17.78 20.71 2.69
N ASP A 157 17.69 21.62 3.64
CA ASP A 157 17.85 23.06 3.43
C ASP A 157 19.32 23.45 3.58
N PHE A 158 19.88 24.07 2.52
CA PHE A 158 21.28 24.47 2.50
C PHE A 158 21.61 25.54 3.56
N ASP A 159 20.76 26.58 3.62
CA ASP A 159 21.04 27.72 4.53
C ASP A 159 20.86 27.30 5.99
N ALA A 160 19.86 26.47 6.29
CA ALA A 160 19.65 25.93 7.63
C ALA A 160 20.85 25.06 8.09
N MET A 161 21.37 24.19 7.22
CA MET A 161 22.50 23.33 7.57
C MET A 161 23.82 24.12 7.70
N VAL A 162 24.07 25.07 6.81
CA VAL A 162 25.23 26.00 6.97
C VAL A 162 25.17 26.76 8.29
N ALA A 163 24.01 27.26 8.68
CA ALA A 163 23.82 27.95 9.94
C ALA A 163 24.02 27.05 11.17
N ALA A 164 23.69 25.74 11.03
CA ALA A 164 23.92 24.72 12.06
C ALA A 164 25.37 24.20 12.10
N GLY A 165 26.20 24.53 11.11
CA GLY A 165 27.55 23.96 10.97
C GLY A 165 27.55 22.49 10.51
N GLU A 166 26.47 22.02 9.86
CA GLU A 166 26.26 20.66 9.41
C GLU A 166 26.24 20.55 7.89
N GLU A 167 26.40 19.33 7.37
CA GLU A 167 26.30 19.03 5.95
C GLU A 167 24.83 18.72 5.57
N LYS A 168 24.37 19.35 4.50
CA LYS A 168 23.06 19.08 3.91
C LYS A 168 23.00 17.66 3.32
N ILE A 169 21.86 16.96 3.50
CA ILE A 169 21.59 15.70 2.81
C ILE A 169 21.71 15.91 1.30
N GLN A 170 22.48 15.04 0.63
CA GLN A 170 22.63 15.06 -0.81
C GLN A 170 21.34 14.55 -1.47
N HIS A 171 20.61 15.47 -2.10
CA HIS A 171 19.39 15.20 -2.83
C HIS A 171 19.44 15.89 -4.19
N GLN A 172 19.86 15.15 -5.20
CA GLN A 172 20.06 15.68 -6.55
C GLN A 172 19.34 14.78 -7.57
N GLY A 173 18.73 15.41 -8.58
CA GLY A 173 18.10 14.72 -9.69
C GLY A 173 17.68 15.70 -10.77
N THR A 174 18.00 15.40 -12.03
CA THR A 174 17.70 16.26 -13.18
C THR A 174 16.21 16.61 -13.30
N PHE A 175 15.33 15.69 -12.92
CA PHE A 175 13.88 15.86 -12.98
C PHE A 175 13.24 16.28 -11.64
N ASN A 176 14.04 16.62 -10.62
CA ASN A 176 13.49 17.16 -9.39
C ASN A 176 12.75 18.48 -9.68
N ALA A 177 11.56 18.62 -9.11
CA ALA A 177 10.66 19.77 -9.35
C ALA A 177 10.35 20.02 -10.85
N TYR A 178 10.18 18.93 -11.62
CA TYR A 178 9.87 19.01 -13.06
C TYR A 178 8.57 19.77 -13.30
N PRO A 179 8.59 20.91 -14.04
CA PRO A 179 7.45 21.82 -14.09
C PRO A 179 6.16 21.22 -14.65
N ILE A 180 6.26 20.32 -15.64
CA ILE A 180 5.07 19.69 -16.24
C ILE A 180 4.38 18.79 -15.23
N SER A 181 5.13 17.97 -14.49
CA SER A 181 4.57 17.14 -13.42
C SER A 181 3.99 17.99 -12.29
N ALA A 182 4.63 19.11 -11.95
CA ALA A 182 4.14 20.02 -10.93
C ALA A 182 2.81 20.68 -11.33
N VAL A 183 2.66 21.12 -12.57
CA VAL A 183 1.40 21.70 -13.08
C VAL A 183 0.29 20.64 -13.14
N ALA A 184 0.58 19.45 -13.67
CA ALA A 184 -0.38 18.35 -13.71
C ALA A 184 -0.83 17.95 -12.29
N GLY A 185 0.12 17.83 -11.34
CA GLY A 185 -0.18 17.53 -9.96
C GLY A 185 -1.03 18.62 -9.28
N SER A 186 -0.65 19.89 -9.43
CA SER A 186 -1.43 21.01 -8.91
C SER A 186 -2.87 21.02 -9.43
N THR A 187 -3.05 20.76 -10.74
CA THR A 187 -4.38 20.67 -11.37
C THR A 187 -5.18 19.48 -10.79
N ALA A 188 -4.57 18.30 -10.68
CA ALA A 188 -5.23 17.11 -10.11
C ALA A 188 -5.64 17.33 -8.67
N LEU A 189 -4.78 17.93 -7.85
CA LEU A 189 -5.08 18.23 -6.45
C LEU A 189 -6.21 19.26 -6.30
N SER A 190 -6.24 20.29 -7.16
CA SER A 190 -7.36 21.26 -7.20
C SER A 190 -8.69 20.59 -7.55
N ILE A 191 -8.70 19.61 -8.47
CA ILE A 191 -9.91 18.84 -8.80
C ILE A 191 -10.35 18.00 -7.60
N ILE A 192 -9.42 17.33 -6.93
CA ILE A 192 -9.71 16.52 -5.74
C ILE A 192 -10.29 17.41 -4.63
N GLU A 193 -9.67 18.57 -4.37
CA GLU A 193 -10.12 19.51 -3.36
C GLU A 193 -11.58 19.98 -3.61
N ALA A 194 -11.90 20.31 -4.86
CA ALA A 194 -13.18 20.87 -5.26
C ALA A 194 -14.29 19.83 -5.52
N SER A 195 -14.01 18.52 -5.40
CA SER A 195 -14.96 17.46 -5.77
C SER A 195 -15.10 16.38 -4.70
N ASP A 196 -16.03 15.48 -4.91
CA ASP A 196 -16.31 14.27 -4.13
C ASP A 196 -15.68 13.00 -4.76
N VAL A 197 -14.60 13.18 -5.53
CA VAL A 197 -14.01 12.10 -6.33
C VAL A 197 -13.55 10.91 -5.50
N ASN A 198 -13.04 11.16 -4.28
CA ASN A 198 -12.62 10.10 -3.36
C ASN A 198 -13.82 9.25 -2.91
N GLU A 199 -14.88 9.92 -2.46
CA GLU A 199 -16.11 9.29 -1.97
C GLU A 199 -16.77 8.46 -3.07
N ARG A 200 -16.86 8.99 -4.30
CA ARG A 200 -17.39 8.26 -5.47
C ARG A 200 -16.53 7.05 -5.81
N ALA A 201 -15.22 7.20 -5.85
CA ALA A 201 -14.32 6.08 -6.15
C ALA A 201 -14.41 4.98 -5.06
N ASN A 202 -14.54 5.37 -3.78
CA ASN A 202 -14.69 4.44 -2.67
C ASN A 202 -16.03 3.69 -2.74
N ALA A 203 -17.13 4.40 -3.06
CA ALA A 203 -18.43 3.80 -3.28
C ALA A 203 -18.44 2.81 -4.46
N SER A 204 -17.77 3.17 -5.56
CA SER A 204 -17.59 2.31 -6.73
C SER A 204 -16.80 1.04 -6.39
N GLY A 205 -15.77 1.15 -5.55
CA GLY A 205 -15.03 -0.01 -5.03
C GLY A 205 -15.92 -0.97 -4.24
N ALA A 206 -16.75 -0.43 -3.35
CA ALA A 206 -17.71 -1.21 -2.57
C ALA A 206 -18.75 -1.91 -3.48
N PHE A 207 -19.28 -1.20 -4.48
CA PHE A 207 -20.22 -1.74 -5.45
C PHE A 207 -19.64 -2.93 -6.23
N LEU A 208 -18.41 -2.79 -6.72
CA LEU A 208 -17.73 -3.89 -7.43
C LEU A 208 -17.50 -5.11 -6.53
N ARG A 209 -16.99 -4.92 -5.31
CA ARG A 209 -16.81 -6.03 -4.36
C ARG A 209 -18.11 -6.78 -4.09
N GLN A 210 -19.19 -6.04 -3.90
CA GLN A 210 -20.51 -6.64 -3.69
C GLN A 210 -20.98 -7.43 -4.93
N GLY A 211 -20.91 -6.83 -6.12
CA GLY A 211 -21.32 -7.49 -7.37
C GLY A 211 -20.49 -8.74 -7.68
N MET A 212 -19.18 -8.67 -7.53
CA MET A 212 -18.31 -9.82 -7.71
C MET A 212 -18.59 -10.94 -6.70
N ASN A 213 -18.84 -10.63 -5.44
CA ASN A 213 -19.23 -11.63 -4.44
C ASN A 213 -20.58 -12.28 -4.76
N GLN A 214 -21.54 -11.54 -5.32
CA GLN A 214 -22.81 -12.12 -5.79
C GLN A 214 -22.58 -13.12 -6.94
N VAL A 215 -21.69 -12.81 -7.88
CA VAL A 215 -21.28 -13.72 -8.96
C VAL A 215 -20.62 -14.97 -8.38
N LEU A 216 -19.62 -14.81 -7.51
CA LEU A 216 -18.91 -15.93 -6.88
C LEU A 216 -19.86 -16.87 -6.12
N HIS A 217 -20.77 -16.29 -5.34
CA HIS A 217 -21.78 -17.06 -4.61
C HIS A 217 -22.70 -17.85 -5.57
N ARG A 218 -23.25 -17.19 -6.61
CA ARG A 218 -24.14 -17.81 -7.60
C ARG A 218 -23.45 -18.97 -8.33
N MET A 219 -22.17 -18.79 -8.68
CA MET A 219 -21.37 -19.81 -9.39
C MET A 219 -20.75 -20.86 -8.44
N ARG A 220 -20.93 -20.72 -7.12
CA ARG A 220 -20.35 -21.60 -6.09
C ARG A 220 -18.81 -21.69 -6.15
N ILE A 221 -18.16 -20.58 -6.50
CA ILE A 221 -16.70 -20.46 -6.50
C ILE A 221 -16.26 -20.00 -5.11
N PRO A 222 -15.37 -20.72 -4.41
CA PRO A 222 -14.99 -20.44 -3.04
C PRO A 222 -13.95 -19.30 -2.93
N TRP A 223 -14.10 -18.27 -3.76
CA TRP A 223 -13.27 -17.07 -3.75
C TRP A 223 -14.03 -15.92 -3.10
N VAL A 224 -13.30 -14.86 -2.73
CA VAL A 224 -13.89 -13.66 -2.12
C VAL A 224 -13.28 -12.39 -2.68
N ALA A 225 -14.14 -11.45 -3.10
CA ALA A 225 -13.75 -10.08 -3.38
C ALA A 225 -13.83 -9.26 -2.10
N TYR A 226 -12.72 -8.64 -1.68
CA TYR A 226 -12.62 -7.89 -0.43
C TYR A 226 -11.75 -6.64 -0.60
N GLY A 227 -11.57 -5.88 0.46
CA GLY A 227 -10.80 -4.65 0.51
C GLY A 227 -11.61 -3.48 1.01
N GLU A 228 -10.97 -2.34 1.15
CA GLU A 228 -11.58 -1.09 1.58
C GLU A 228 -11.42 -0.01 0.51
N PHE A 229 -12.03 1.14 0.71
CA PHE A 229 -11.89 2.27 -0.20
C PHE A 229 -12.10 1.90 -1.68
N SER A 230 -11.33 2.53 -2.57
CA SER A 230 -11.40 2.33 -4.02
C SER A 230 -10.57 1.15 -4.52
N VAL A 231 -10.49 0.06 -3.77
CA VAL A 231 -9.77 -1.16 -4.19
C VAL A 231 -10.66 -2.39 -4.15
N VAL A 232 -10.40 -3.30 -5.07
CA VAL A 232 -10.89 -4.68 -5.03
C VAL A 232 -9.67 -5.60 -4.98
N HIS A 233 -9.62 -6.46 -3.98
CA HIS A 233 -8.74 -7.62 -3.92
C HIS A 233 -9.56 -8.87 -4.09
N LEU A 234 -9.03 -9.87 -4.77
CA LEU A 234 -9.66 -11.17 -4.90
C LEU A 234 -8.80 -12.22 -4.18
N PHE A 235 -9.37 -12.85 -3.16
CA PHE A 235 -8.78 -14.00 -2.51
C PHE A 235 -9.23 -15.28 -3.20
N THR A 236 -8.30 -16.00 -3.82
CA THR A 236 -8.60 -17.24 -4.59
C THR A 236 -8.63 -18.48 -3.71
N ASN A 237 -8.55 -18.33 -2.39
CA ASN A 237 -8.68 -19.42 -1.42
C ASN A 237 -7.81 -20.65 -1.72
N PRO A 238 -6.48 -20.49 -1.81
CA PRO A 238 -5.57 -21.54 -2.29
C PRO A 238 -5.55 -22.80 -1.42
N ASP A 239 -5.96 -22.69 -0.15
CA ASP A 239 -6.01 -23.80 0.80
C ASP A 239 -7.41 -24.40 0.96
N ASN A 240 -8.35 -24.04 0.07
CA ASN A 240 -9.74 -24.56 0.05
C ASN A 240 -10.44 -24.47 1.43
N ARG A 241 -10.29 -23.34 2.12
CA ARG A 241 -10.99 -23.10 3.38
C ARG A 241 -12.50 -23.01 3.14
N VAL A 242 -13.28 -23.39 4.15
CA VAL A 242 -14.70 -23.08 4.14
C VAL A 242 -14.86 -21.59 4.41
N ILE A 243 -15.28 -20.84 3.40
CA ILE A 243 -15.43 -19.39 3.44
C ILE A 243 -16.89 -19.03 3.15
N ASP A 244 -17.45 -18.16 3.98
CA ASP A 244 -18.67 -17.44 3.68
C ASP A 244 -18.29 -16.00 3.26
N PRO A 245 -18.49 -15.60 1.99
CA PRO A 245 -18.14 -14.26 1.52
C PRO A 245 -18.83 -13.13 2.32
N SER A 246 -20.00 -13.40 2.90
CA SER A 246 -20.75 -12.40 3.66
C SER A 246 -20.15 -12.10 5.03
N SER A 247 -19.34 -13.01 5.57
CA SER A 247 -18.68 -12.90 6.86
C SER A 247 -17.16 -13.02 6.77
N PHE A 248 -16.60 -12.89 5.56
CA PHE A 248 -15.17 -12.97 5.35
C PHE A 248 -14.43 -11.84 6.08
N ASP A 249 -13.51 -12.25 6.91
CA ASP A 249 -12.63 -11.35 7.64
C ASP A 249 -11.16 -11.65 7.27
N PRO A 250 -10.50 -10.81 6.49
CA PRO A 250 -9.12 -11.03 6.07
C PRO A 250 -8.14 -11.06 7.25
N LEU A 251 -8.48 -10.46 8.39
CA LEU A 251 -7.64 -10.50 9.59
C LEU A 251 -7.57 -11.89 10.23
N LYS A 252 -8.50 -12.79 9.90
CA LYS A 252 -8.50 -14.20 10.33
C LYS A 252 -7.70 -15.11 9.42
N ILE A 253 -7.22 -14.61 8.29
CA ILE A 253 -6.40 -15.36 7.35
C ILE A 253 -4.93 -15.01 7.60
N PRO A 254 -4.02 -15.99 7.67
CA PRO A 254 -2.59 -15.71 7.75
C PRO A 254 -2.17 -14.76 6.61
N TRP A 255 -1.44 -13.70 6.93
CA TRP A 255 -1.10 -12.67 5.95
C TRP A 255 -0.34 -13.22 4.73
N GLN A 256 0.48 -14.27 4.95
CA GLN A 256 1.20 -14.95 3.86
C GLN A 256 0.24 -15.63 2.88
N GLU A 257 -0.89 -16.13 3.39
CA GLU A 257 -1.92 -16.77 2.57
C GLU A 257 -2.73 -15.75 1.78
N LEU A 258 -3.06 -14.59 2.38
CA LEU A 258 -3.69 -13.48 1.65
C LEU A 258 -2.85 -13.02 0.45
N LYS A 259 -1.53 -13.05 0.58
CA LYS A 259 -0.61 -12.71 -0.52
C LYS A 259 -0.35 -13.86 -1.49
N ARG A 260 -0.68 -15.10 -1.10
CA ARG A 260 -0.49 -16.31 -1.89
C ARG A 260 -1.76 -16.66 -2.65
N ASN A 261 -1.95 -16.04 -3.79
CA ASN A 261 -3.00 -16.46 -4.71
C ASN A 261 -2.49 -17.59 -5.61
N SER A 262 -3.40 -18.45 -6.09
CA SER A 262 -3.05 -19.44 -7.12
C SER A 262 -2.53 -18.71 -8.36
N SER A 263 -1.24 -18.80 -8.65
CA SER A 263 -0.61 -18.11 -9.78
C SER A 263 -1.20 -18.54 -11.12
N HIS A 264 -1.61 -19.81 -11.25
CA HIS A 264 -2.25 -20.34 -12.43
C HIS A 264 -3.65 -19.75 -12.64
N ALA A 265 -4.53 -19.88 -11.64
CA ALA A 265 -5.90 -19.33 -11.71
C ALA A 265 -5.92 -17.81 -11.91
N VAL A 266 -5.01 -17.09 -11.25
CA VAL A 266 -4.86 -15.64 -11.43
C VAL A 266 -4.44 -15.28 -12.86
N THR A 267 -3.48 -15.99 -13.43
CA THR A 267 -3.03 -15.76 -14.81
C THR A 267 -4.17 -16.02 -15.80
N LYS A 268 -4.89 -17.12 -15.64
CA LYS A 268 -6.05 -17.47 -16.50
C LYS A 268 -7.18 -16.44 -16.36
N LEU A 269 -7.51 -16.05 -15.12
CA LEU A 269 -8.53 -15.01 -14.88
C LEU A 269 -8.16 -13.69 -15.56
N ARG A 270 -6.90 -13.25 -15.44
CA ARG A 270 -6.46 -12.01 -16.09
C ARG A 270 -6.59 -12.06 -17.62
N LEU A 271 -6.22 -13.18 -18.22
CA LEU A 271 -6.36 -13.37 -19.67
C LEU A 271 -7.83 -13.38 -20.10
N ALA A 272 -8.69 -14.08 -19.36
CA ALA A 272 -10.12 -14.10 -19.62
C ALA A 272 -10.77 -12.71 -19.44
N MET A 273 -10.44 -11.99 -18.37
CA MET A 273 -10.90 -10.61 -18.16
C MET A 273 -10.46 -9.70 -19.30
N LEU A 274 -9.20 -9.80 -19.74
CA LEU A 274 -8.69 -9.00 -20.85
C LEU A 274 -9.42 -9.34 -22.17
N ALA A 275 -9.70 -10.61 -22.42
CA ALA A 275 -10.50 -11.05 -23.58
C ALA A 275 -11.94 -10.50 -23.54
N ASN A 276 -12.49 -10.30 -22.34
CA ASN A 276 -13.80 -9.68 -22.11
C ASN A 276 -13.72 -8.15 -21.93
N GLY A 277 -12.60 -7.50 -22.30
CA GLY A 277 -12.45 -6.05 -22.36
C GLY A 277 -12.10 -5.37 -21.05
N VAL A 278 -11.70 -6.10 -20.00
CA VAL A 278 -11.33 -5.56 -18.69
C VAL A 278 -9.89 -5.94 -18.32
N GLU A 279 -9.04 -4.94 -18.09
CA GLU A 279 -7.71 -5.21 -17.57
C GLU A 279 -7.75 -5.41 -16.05
N PHE A 280 -7.27 -6.56 -15.60
CA PHE A 280 -7.18 -6.94 -14.20
C PHE A 280 -5.73 -6.97 -13.74
N ASN A 281 -5.45 -6.51 -12.52
CA ASN A 281 -4.09 -6.39 -12.02
C ASN A 281 -3.42 -7.77 -11.79
N GLY A 282 -2.09 -7.81 -11.72
CA GLY A 282 -1.31 -9.01 -11.42
C GLY A 282 -1.51 -9.55 -9.99
N PHE A 283 -1.80 -8.67 -9.05
CA PHE A 283 -2.51 -9.04 -7.83
C PHE A 283 -3.99 -9.00 -8.18
N PRO A 284 -4.72 -10.14 -8.12
CA PRO A 284 -6.04 -10.21 -8.71
C PRO A 284 -6.98 -9.18 -8.07
N GLY A 285 -7.50 -8.31 -8.91
CA GLY A 285 -8.27 -7.15 -8.49
C GLY A 285 -7.86 -5.88 -9.21
N GLY A 286 -8.09 -4.74 -8.60
CA GLY A 286 -7.75 -3.44 -9.18
C GLY A 286 -8.13 -2.27 -8.30
N THR A 287 -7.69 -1.08 -8.71
CA THR A 287 -8.07 0.20 -8.10
C THR A 287 -9.06 0.93 -8.99
N ILE A 288 -10.10 1.48 -8.38
CA ILE A 288 -11.17 2.19 -9.06
C ILE A 288 -10.86 3.70 -9.01
N SER A 289 -11.12 4.40 -10.09
CA SER A 289 -11.03 5.85 -10.14
C SER A 289 -12.41 6.51 -10.19
N GLY A 290 -12.47 7.79 -9.86
CA GLY A 290 -13.70 8.58 -9.98
C GLY A 290 -14.17 8.81 -11.43
N ALA A 291 -13.39 8.34 -12.43
CA ALA A 291 -13.76 8.38 -13.85
C ALA A 291 -14.61 7.18 -14.30
N HIS A 292 -14.62 6.08 -13.54
CA HIS A 292 -15.48 4.94 -13.87
C HIS A 292 -16.95 5.31 -13.65
N SER A 293 -17.75 5.10 -14.68
CA SER A 293 -19.21 5.24 -14.63
C SER A 293 -19.87 3.99 -14.05
N GLU A 294 -21.13 4.08 -13.68
CA GLU A 294 -21.93 2.90 -13.27
C GLU A 294 -21.96 1.82 -14.37
N ALA A 295 -22.03 2.23 -15.62
CA ALA A 295 -21.98 1.31 -16.76
C ALA A 295 -20.66 0.53 -16.82
N ASP A 296 -19.52 1.18 -16.53
CA ASP A 296 -18.22 0.51 -16.47
C ASP A 296 -18.15 -0.51 -15.34
N LEU A 297 -18.78 -0.20 -14.19
CA LEU A 297 -18.83 -1.11 -13.05
C LEU A 297 -19.67 -2.34 -13.35
N ILE A 298 -20.85 -2.14 -13.94
CA ILE A 298 -21.74 -3.24 -14.36
C ILE A 298 -21.05 -4.10 -15.39
N PHE A 299 -20.46 -3.50 -16.44
CA PHE A 299 -19.69 -4.18 -17.46
C PHE A 299 -18.55 -5.02 -16.85
N THR A 300 -17.86 -4.48 -15.86
CA THR A 300 -16.77 -5.21 -15.16
C THR A 300 -17.29 -6.46 -14.44
N ILE A 301 -18.47 -6.37 -13.79
CA ILE A 301 -19.08 -7.52 -13.11
C ILE A 301 -19.53 -8.59 -14.13
N GLU A 302 -20.11 -8.16 -15.24
CA GLU A 302 -20.52 -9.08 -16.33
C GLU A 302 -19.29 -9.76 -16.96
N ALA A 303 -18.22 -8.99 -17.26
CA ALA A 303 -16.97 -9.54 -17.76
C ALA A 303 -16.30 -10.51 -16.76
N PHE A 304 -16.42 -10.25 -15.47
CA PHE A 304 -15.94 -11.15 -14.42
C PHE A 304 -16.71 -12.48 -14.42
N GLU A 305 -18.05 -12.44 -14.51
CA GLU A 305 -18.87 -13.63 -14.59
C GLU A 305 -18.54 -14.46 -15.82
N GLU A 306 -18.45 -13.82 -16.99
CA GLU A 306 -18.10 -14.51 -18.24
C GLU A 306 -16.68 -15.11 -18.18
N SER A 307 -15.73 -14.41 -17.59
CA SER A 307 -14.38 -14.92 -17.39
C SER A 307 -14.35 -16.16 -16.50
N LEU A 308 -15.14 -16.19 -15.44
CA LEU A 308 -15.28 -17.36 -14.57
C LEU A 308 -15.94 -18.54 -15.30
N ASN A 309 -16.96 -18.29 -16.14
CA ASN A 309 -17.56 -19.32 -17.00
C ASN A 309 -16.52 -19.94 -17.94
N MET A 310 -15.66 -19.13 -18.55
CA MET A 310 -14.55 -19.61 -19.38
C MET A 310 -13.62 -20.53 -18.57
N LEU A 311 -13.20 -20.11 -17.39
CA LEU A 311 -12.31 -20.89 -16.53
C LEU A 311 -12.96 -22.25 -16.12
N GLN A 312 -14.24 -22.25 -15.76
CA GLN A 312 -14.96 -23.48 -15.43
C GLN A 312 -15.09 -24.42 -16.63
N SER A 313 -15.38 -23.87 -17.83
CA SER A 313 -15.47 -24.67 -19.04
C SER A 313 -14.16 -25.35 -19.46
N GLU A 314 -13.04 -24.74 -19.09
CA GLU A 314 -11.69 -25.26 -19.33
C GLU A 314 -11.15 -26.12 -18.15
N ASN A 315 -11.93 -26.30 -17.08
CA ASN A 315 -11.55 -26.97 -15.82
C ASN A 315 -10.31 -26.35 -15.15
N GLU A 316 -10.20 -25.02 -15.19
CA GLU A 316 -9.12 -24.27 -14.57
C GLU A 316 -9.44 -23.86 -13.10
N ILE A 317 -10.73 -23.90 -12.75
CA ILE A 317 -11.29 -23.66 -11.41
C ILE A 317 -12.49 -24.59 -11.13
#